data_b19ef58fe16882bd1a01cfd89f86e142
#
_entry.id   b19ef58fe16882bd1a01cfd89f86e142
#
_cell.length_a   1.000
_cell.length_b   1.000
_cell.length_c   1.000
_cell.angle_alpha   90.00
_cell.angle_beta   90.00
_cell.angle_gamma   90.00
#
_symmetry.space_group_name_H-M   'P 1'
#
loop_
_entity.id
_entity.type
_entity.pdbx_description
1 polymer ?
#
loop_
_entity_poly.entity_id
_entity_poly.type
_entity_poly.pdbx_seq_one_letter_code
_entity_poly.pdbx_strand_id
1 'polypeptide(L)'
;MKKSSRIMYFALLAIGTIIVVASCEETSETYSEFTKDGEIIYVGTPDTVIVAPGFEKLKFSIVINADPKISGGVLQTKDKSFNHEFDVERQSNGNDTISFIVNLDEGEYNFDVLLKDDSGNTSIPREVTTVVYGTKYQNALLSRSISAIKAFETHAVLTWGDVPNGSISTSISYEDANGAMQTIEVSNDISETTLSSYKLGGSIIVKSIYAPRSNAIDVFSSISETVFPEQFQINHTNITALRMPFDASDGCYGSSYERLTDGATGEFWHSCDSVEDQYPFVMSFDIGVAANLSGFRLDKRSECCGGRSPASYQIWATNEIVGAETMDIDADGDENNVSIAHWEADAISKGWVKLVEVTDNTQETFEVLIPENSTNYRYVRLVAISSINGEITANFDELTFMATAVD
;
A
#
# COMPACT_ATOMS: atom_id res chain seq x y z
N MET A 1 -102.17 -39.15 -26.72
CA MET A 1 -100.95 -38.29 -26.76
C MET A 1 -100.03 -38.45 -25.55
N LYS A 2 -100.11 -39.39 -24.63
CA LYS A 2 -99.26 -39.57 -23.45
C LYS A 2 -98.15 -40.69 -23.60
N LYS A 3 -98.21 -41.55 -24.63
CA LYS A 3 -97.22 -42.63 -24.80
C LYS A 3 -95.97 -42.21 -25.60
N SER A 4 -96.10 -41.28 -26.52
CA SER A 4 -94.98 -40.80 -27.37
C SER A 4 -93.95 -39.98 -26.59
N SER A 5 -94.42 -39.19 -25.59
CA SER A 5 -93.51 -38.34 -24.78
C SER A 5 -92.60 -39.16 -23.85
N ARG A 6 -93.07 -40.28 -23.34
CA ARG A 6 -92.23 -41.17 -22.45
C ARG A 6 -91.12 -41.88 -23.23
N ILE A 7 -91.33 -42.30 -24.47
CA ILE A 7 -90.33 -42.96 -25.31
C ILE A 7 -89.24 -41.94 -25.70
N MET A 8 -89.66 -40.68 -25.94
CA MET A 8 -88.69 -39.62 -26.26
C MET A 8 -87.79 -39.23 -25.04
N TYR A 9 -88.33 -39.26 -23.81
CA TYR A 9 -87.53 -39.06 -22.61
C TYR A 9 -86.58 -40.21 -22.33
N PHE A 10 -86.97 -41.47 -22.56
CA PHE A 10 -86.08 -42.63 -22.42
C PHE A 10 -85.00 -42.68 -23.51
N ALA A 11 -85.34 -42.26 -24.73
CA ALA A 11 -84.34 -42.13 -25.80
C ALA A 11 -83.34 -40.98 -25.52
N LEU A 12 -83.77 -39.85 -25.01
CA LEU A 12 -82.90 -38.76 -24.60
C LEU A 12 -82.04 -39.12 -23.38
N LEU A 13 -82.59 -39.87 -22.42
CA LEU A 13 -81.81 -40.34 -21.24
C LEU A 13 -80.73 -41.39 -21.67
N ALA A 14 -81.13 -42.30 -22.59
CA ALA A 14 -80.16 -43.31 -23.10
C ALA A 14 -79.01 -42.69 -23.94
N ILE A 15 -79.31 -41.68 -24.77
CA ILE A 15 -78.26 -40.94 -25.52
C ILE A 15 -77.38 -40.11 -24.56
N GLY A 16 -77.94 -39.49 -23.51
CA GLY A 16 -77.21 -38.75 -22.48
C GLY A 16 -76.25 -39.69 -21.72
N THR A 17 -76.66 -40.92 -21.41
CA THR A 17 -75.84 -41.92 -20.71
C THR A 17 -74.68 -42.44 -21.58
N ILE A 18 -74.89 -42.61 -22.89
CA ILE A 18 -73.89 -43.05 -23.86
C ILE A 18 -72.81 -41.97 -24.06
N ILE A 19 -73.17 -40.68 -24.03
CA ILE A 19 -72.19 -39.58 -24.17
C ILE A 19 -71.31 -39.47 -22.93
N VAL A 20 -71.80 -39.76 -21.72
CA VAL A 20 -71.00 -39.71 -20.48
C VAL A 20 -70.01 -40.86 -20.38
N VAL A 21 -70.26 -42.02 -21.01
CA VAL A 21 -69.37 -43.19 -20.97
C VAL A 21 -68.28 -43.08 -22.06
N ALA A 22 -68.49 -42.32 -23.16
CA ALA A 22 -67.51 -42.10 -24.20
C ALA A 22 -66.45 -41.00 -23.86
N SER A 23 -66.65 -40.25 -22.77
CA SER A 23 -65.73 -39.17 -22.36
C SER A 23 -64.57 -39.64 -21.49
N CYS A 24 -64.39 -40.94 -21.24
CA CYS A 24 -63.35 -41.45 -20.36
C CYS A 24 -62.13 -42.08 -21.05
N GLU A 25 -62.07 -42.05 -22.38
CA GLU A 25 -61.00 -42.78 -23.10
C GLU A 25 -59.81 -41.90 -23.54
N GLU A 26 -59.91 -40.57 -23.48
CA GLU A 26 -58.81 -39.69 -23.99
C GLU A 26 -57.76 -39.26 -22.93
N THR A 27 -57.95 -39.57 -21.66
CA THR A 27 -56.96 -39.18 -20.63
C THR A 27 -55.73 -40.14 -20.61
N SER A 28 -55.84 -41.34 -21.06
CA SER A 28 -54.70 -42.29 -21.06
C SER A 28 -53.75 -42.09 -22.25
N GLU A 29 -54.23 -41.56 -23.39
CA GLU A 29 -53.36 -41.29 -24.55
C GLU A 29 -52.46 -40.08 -24.32
N THR A 30 -52.96 -39.06 -23.61
CA THR A 30 -52.17 -37.86 -23.28
C THR A 30 -51.05 -38.15 -22.29
N TYR A 31 -51.23 -39.12 -21.41
CA TYR A 31 -50.17 -39.58 -20.49
C TYR A 31 -49.22 -40.59 -21.10
N SER A 32 -49.65 -41.34 -22.13
CA SER A 32 -48.80 -42.36 -22.79
C SER A 32 -47.60 -41.74 -23.51
N GLU A 33 -47.70 -40.48 -23.95
CA GLU A 33 -46.63 -39.74 -24.58
C GLU A 33 -45.53 -39.37 -23.60
N PHE A 34 -45.88 -39.13 -22.32
CA PHE A 34 -44.94 -38.80 -21.23
C PHE A 34 -44.40 -40.05 -20.52
N THR A 35 -45.00 -41.24 -20.73
CA THR A 35 -44.62 -42.49 -20.10
C THR A 35 -43.97 -43.50 -21.10
N LYS A 36 -43.80 -43.10 -22.37
CA LYS A 36 -43.24 -43.94 -23.43
C LYS A 36 -41.80 -44.42 -23.15
N ASP A 37 -41.02 -43.61 -22.40
CA ASP A 37 -39.63 -43.91 -22.04
C ASP A 37 -39.48 -44.53 -20.64
N GLY A 38 -40.61 -44.93 -20.00
CA GLY A 38 -40.61 -45.48 -18.66
C GLY A 38 -40.62 -44.42 -17.58
N GLU A 39 -40.68 -44.86 -16.33
CA GLU A 39 -40.59 -43.95 -15.15
C GLU A 39 -39.16 -43.41 -15.02
N ILE A 40 -39.00 -42.11 -15.03
CA ILE A 40 -37.69 -41.48 -14.80
C ILE A 40 -37.39 -41.58 -13.31
N ILE A 41 -36.45 -42.43 -12.96
CA ILE A 41 -35.98 -42.56 -11.56
C ILE A 41 -34.87 -41.55 -11.33
N TYR A 42 -35.11 -40.63 -10.43
CA TYR A 42 -34.09 -39.66 -9.98
C TYR A 42 -33.41 -40.15 -8.68
N VAL A 43 -32.12 -39.94 -8.61
CA VAL A 43 -31.33 -40.06 -7.38
C VAL A 43 -31.45 -38.77 -6.60
N GLY A 44 -31.23 -38.82 -5.28
CA GLY A 44 -31.20 -37.60 -4.45
C GLY A 44 -30.20 -36.56 -4.96
N THR A 45 -30.59 -35.30 -4.98
CA THR A 45 -29.69 -34.20 -5.40
C THR A 45 -28.70 -33.86 -4.29
N PRO A 46 -27.53 -33.21 -4.61
CA PRO A 46 -26.67 -32.66 -3.58
C PRO A 46 -27.40 -31.65 -2.72
N ASP A 47 -27.33 -31.78 -1.38
CA ASP A 47 -27.91 -30.82 -0.45
C ASP A 47 -27.19 -29.47 -0.54
N THR A 48 -25.87 -29.53 -0.55
CA THR A 48 -25.01 -28.33 -0.64
C THR A 48 -23.73 -28.67 -1.43
N VAL A 49 -23.28 -27.72 -2.23
CA VAL A 49 -21.99 -27.76 -2.89
C VAL A 49 -21.20 -26.51 -2.49
N ILE A 50 -20.10 -26.72 -1.81
CA ILE A 50 -19.16 -25.67 -1.39
C ILE A 50 -17.94 -25.78 -2.31
N VAL A 51 -17.55 -24.65 -2.92
CA VAL A 51 -16.36 -24.57 -3.77
C VAL A 51 -15.37 -23.59 -3.15
N ALA A 52 -14.17 -24.07 -2.90
CA ALA A 52 -13.07 -23.29 -2.36
C ALA A 52 -11.98 -23.13 -3.44
N PRO A 53 -11.67 -21.89 -3.88
CA PRO A 53 -10.69 -21.66 -4.91
C PRO A 53 -9.25 -21.78 -4.38
N GLY A 54 -8.34 -22.19 -5.27
CA GLY A 54 -6.90 -22.18 -5.07
C GLY A 54 -6.18 -21.69 -6.32
N PHE A 55 -4.86 -21.86 -6.35
CA PHE A 55 -4.04 -21.53 -7.50
C PHE A 55 -4.20 -22.62 -8.58
N GLU A 56 -4.86 -22.28 -9.69
CA GLU A 56 -5.18 -23.18 -10.82
C GLU A 56 -5.87 -24.48 -10.37
N LYS A 57 -6.73 -24.39 -9.33
CA LYS A 57 -7.49 -25.53 -8.81
C LYS A 57 -8.72 -25.07 -8.02
N LEU A 58 -9.65 -26.00 -7.88
CA LEU A 58 -10.83 -25.86 -7.03
C LEU A 58 -10.95 -27.07 -6.12
N LYS A 59 -11.27 -26.85 -4.85
CA LYS A 59 -11.72 -27.88 -3.93
C LYS A 59 -13.24 -27.88 -3.89
N PHE A 60 -13.86 -29.00 -4.25
CA PHE A 60 -15.28 -29.23 -4.09
C PHE A 60 -15.52 -29.96 -2.76
N SER A 61 -16.57 -29.56 -2.05
CA SER A 61 -17.12 -30.27 -0.90
C SER A 61 -18.62 -30.40 -1.11
N ILE A 62 -19.07 -31.62 -1.43
CA ILE A 62 -20.43 -31.95 -1.81
C ILE A 62 -21.10 -32.64 -0.65
N VAL A 63 -22.12 -32.03 -0.07
CA VAL A 63 -22.94 -32.63 0.97
C VAL A 63 -24.06 -33.43 0.30
N ILE A 64 -24.09 -34.73 0.56
CA ILE A 64 -25.11 -35.66 0.07
C ILE A 64 -26.08 -36.00 1.21
N ASN A 65 -27.34 -36.22 0.85
CA ASN A 65 -28.38 -36.65 1.78
C ASN A 65 -28.30 -38.14 2.12
N ALA A 66 -29.21 -38.63 2.92
CA ALA A 66 -29.25 -40.00 3.40
C ALA A 66 -29.73 -41.04 2.35
N ASP A 67 -29.94 -40.69 1.08
CA ASP A 67 -30.36 -41.59 0.05
C ASP A 67 -29.30 -42.70 -0.17
N PRO A 68 -29.58 -43.95 0.19
CA PRO A 68 -28.60 -45.06 0.11
C PRO A 68 -28.25 -45.49 -1.34
N LYS A 69 -28.99 -45.01 -2.32
CA LYS A 69 -28.77 -45.32 -3.73
C LYS A 69 -27.60 -44.56 -4.34
N ILE A 70 -27.17 -43.46 -3.71
CA ILE A 70 -26.08 -42.67 -4.23
C ILE A 70 -24.77 -43.46 -4.12
N SER A 71 -24.17 -43.82 -5.24
CA SER A 71 -22.90 -44.55 -5.35
C SER A 71 -21.78 -43.72 -5.98
N GLY A 72 -22.10 -42.60 -6.66
CA GLY A 72 -21.11 -41.71 -7.28
C GLY A 72 -21.72 -40.42 -7.76
N GLY A 73 -20.96 -39.71 -8.59
CA GLY A 73 -21.42 -38.49 -9.21
C GLY A 73 -20.53 -38.01 -10.35
N VAL A 74 -20.97 -36.95 -10.97
CA VAL A 74 -20.28 -36.26 -12.07
C VAL A 74 -20.27 -34.77 -11.81
N LEU A 75 -19.10 -34.20 -11.91
CA LEU A 75 -18.87 -32.77 -12.00
C LEU A 75 -18.55 -32.43 -13.46
N GLN A 76 -19.37 -31.66 -14.11
CA GLN A 76 -19.13 -31.27 -15.51
C GLN A 76 -19.41 -29.79 -15.73
N THR A 77 -18.74 -29.18 -16.71
CA THR A 77 -19.11 -27.84 -17.20
C THR A 77 -20.37 -27.92 -18.06
N LYS A 78 -21.17 -26.83 -18.13
CA LYS A 78 -22.38 -26.78 -18.95
C LYS A 78 -22.12 -27.05 -20.44
N ASP A 79 -20.95 -26.63 -20.93
CA ASP A 79 -20.50 -26.90 -22.31
C ASP A 79 -19.89 -28.31 -22.52
N LYS A 80 -19.77 -29.07 -21.42
CA LYS A 80 -19.16 -30.41 -21.38
C LYS A 80 -17.69 -30.47 -21.79
N SER A 81 -16.99 -29.32 -21.78
CA SER A 81 -15.55 -29.27 -22.06
C SER A 81 -14.72 -29.90 -20.93
N PHE A 82 -15.27 -29.96 -19.72
CA PHE A 82 -14.69 -30.61 -18.57
C PHE A 82 -15.67 -31.60 -17.95
N ASN A 83 -15.16 -32.77 -17.57
CA ASN A 83 -15.89 -33.81 -16.89
C ASN A 83 -14.99 -34.54 -15.88
N HIS A 84 -15.46 -34.69 -14.66
CA HIS A 84 -14.79 -35.41 -13.58
C HIS A 84 -15.80 -36.28 -12.85
N GLU A 85 -15.62 -37.61 -12.95
CA GLU A 85 -16.42 -38.60 -12.22
C GLU A 85 -15.79 -38.80 -10.82
N PHE A 86 -16.64 -39.00 -9.83
CA PHE A 86 -16.21 -39.33 -8.48
C PHE A 86 -17.10 -40.41 -7.87
N ASP A 87 -16.51 -41.29 -7.05
CA ASP A 87 -17.20 -42.33 -6.32
C ASP A 87 -17.63 -41.82 -4.92
N VAL A 88 -18.66 -42.45 -4.38
CA VAL A 88 -19.20 -42.13 -3.06
C VAL A 88 -19.02 -43.31 -2.13
N GLU A 89 -18.05 -43.20 -1.24
CA GLU A 89 -17.88 -44.13 -0.12
C GLU A 89 -18.48 -43.52 1.14
N ARG A 90 -19.70 -43.98 1.51
CA ARG A 90 -20.39 -43.42 2.68
C ARG A 90 -19.68 -43.76 3.98
N GLN A 91 -19.51 -42.74 4.81
CA GLN A 91 -18.97 -42.83 6.18
C GLN A 91 -20.09 -42.98 7.21
N SER A 92 -21.33 -42.64 6.86
CA SER A 92 -22.48 -42.65 7.77
C SER A 92 -23.78 -43.04 7.04
N ASN A 93 -24.82 -43.42 7.83
CA ASN A 93 -26.17 -43.66 7.30
C ASN A 93 -26.99 -42.37 7.11
N GLY A 94 -26.42 -41.20 7.49
CA GLY A 94 -27.05 -39.89 7.36
C GLY A 94 -26.45 -39.06 6.22
N ASN A 95 -26.48 -37.77 6.38
CA ASN A 95 -25.78 -36.86 5.46
C ASN A 95 -24.27 -37.11 5.54
N ASP A 96 -23.62 -37.02 4.41
CA ASP A 96 -22.16 -37.19 4.29
C ASP A 96 -21.55 -36.14 3.38
N THR A 97 -20.23 -35.96 3.44
CA THR A 97 -19.53 -34.94 2.65
C THR A 97 -18.39 -35.57 1.85
N ILE A 98 -18.50 -35.49 0.54
CA ILE A 98 -17.44 -35.89 -0.39
C ILE A 98 -16.60 -34.67 -0.75
N SER A 99 -15.28 -34.81 -0.64
CA SER A 99 -14.36 -33.71 -0.99
C SER A 99 -13.25 -34.19 -1.93
N PHE A 100 -13.01 -33.42 -2.99
CA PHE A 100 -11.93 -33.67 -3.94
C PHE A 100 -11.42 -32.33 -4.52
N ILE A 101 -10.25 -32.38 -5.16
CA ILE A 101 -9.63 -31.24 -5.83
C ILE A 101 -9.57 -31.53 -7.32
N VAL A 102 -9.90 -30.51 -8.12
CA VAL A 102 -9.72 -30.53 -9.58
C VAL A 102 -8.78 -29.42 -10.00
N ASN A 103 -7.84 -29.71 -10.89
CA ASN A 103 -6.95 -28.72 -11.48
C ASN A 103 -7.60 -28.15 -12.74
N LEU A 104 -7.62 -26.85 -12.87
CA LEU A 104 -8.25 -26.10 -13.96
C LEU A 104 -7.46 -24.84 -14.24
N ASP A 105 -7.43 -24.43 -15.47
CA ASP A 105 -6.85 -23.15 -15.87
C ASP A 105 -7.61 -21.98 -15.26
N GLU A 106 -6.93 -20.86 -15.08
CA GLU A 106 -7.53 -19.63 -14.57
C GLU A 106 -8.70 -19.16 -15.45
N GLY A 107 -9.87 -18.95 -14.84
CA GLY A 107 -11.08 -18.54 -15.56
C GLY A 107 -12.35 -18.65 -14.73
N GLU A 108 -13.45 -18.26 -15.34
CA GLU A 108 -14.80 -18.42 -14.77
C GLU A 108 -15.40 -19.72 -15.26
N TYR A 109 -16.04 -20.48 -14.35
CA TYR A 109 -16.62 -21.78 -14.64
C TYR A 109 -18.05 -21.89 -14.10
N ASN A 110 -18.90 -22.53 -14.89
CA ASN A 110 -20.25 -22.95 -14.50
C ASN A 110 -20.30 -24.47 -14.54
N PHE A 111 -20.49 -25.06 -13.36
CA PHE A 111 -20.55 -26.52 -13.21
C PHE A 111 -21.97 -26.98 -12.90
N ASP A 112 -22.28 -28.15 -13.43
CA ASP A 112 -23.37 -29.00 -12.99
C ASP A 112 -22.80 -30.17 -12.18
N VAL A 113 -23.28 -30.33 -10.95
CA VAL A 113 -22.97 -31.47 -10.07
C VAL A 113 -24.17 -32.39 -10.06
N LEU A 114 -23.98 -33.63 -10.55
CA LEU A 114 -24.98 -34.67 -10.59
C LEU A 114 -24.52 -35.83 -9.70
N LEU A 115 -25.44 -36.38 -8.91
CA LEU A 115 -25.23 -37.66 -8.23
C LEU A 115 -25.76 -38.81 -9.10
N LYS A 116 -25.20 -39.99 -8.96
CA LYS A 116 -25.59 -41.20 -9.73
C LYS A 116 -25.72 -42.40 -8.80
N ASP A 117 -26.56 -43.37 -9.22
CA ASP A 117 -26.64 -44.69 -8.63
C ASP A 117 -25.90 -45.73 -9.48
N ASP A 118 -25.84 -46.97 -9.00
CA ASP A 118 -25.20 -48.10 -9.71
C ASP A 118 -25.91 -48.52 -11.01
N SER A 119 -27.15 -48.09 -11.20
CA SER A 119 -27.94 -48.32 -12.40
C SER A 119 -27.75 -47.27 -13.48
N GLY A 120 -27.01 -46.19 -13.18
CA GLY A 120 -26.76 -45.07 -14.09
C GLY A 120 -27.84 -43.99 -14.07
N ASN A 121 -28.83 -44.06 -13.16
CA ASN A 121 -29.77 -42.96 -12.97
C ASN A 121 -29.05 -41.77 -12.34
N THR A 122 -29.41 -40.55 -12.76
CA THR A 122 -28.78 -39.30 -12.25
C THR A 122 -29.77 -38.43 -11.53
N SER A 123 -29.25 -37.60 -10.63
CA SER A 123 -30.02 -36.57 -9.98
C SER A 123 -30.33 -35.39 -10.92
N ILE A 124 -31.22 -34.49 -10.49
CA ILE A 124 -31.28 -33.15 -11.06
C ILE A 124 -29.94 -32.44 -10.80
N PRO A 125 -29.36 -31.70 -11.78
CA PRO A 125 -28.08 -31.03 -11.59
C PRO A 125 -28.16 -29.92 -10.55
N ARG A 126 -27.14 -29.81 -9.68
CA ARG A 126 -26.90 -28.67 -8.81
C ARG A 126 -25.88 -27.74 -9.49
N GLU A 127 -26.35 -26.58 -9.92
CA GLU A 127 -25.50 -25.61 -10.60
C GLU A 127 -24.61 -24.82 -9.62
N VAL A 128 -23.34 -24.60 -9.98
CA VAL A 128 -22.37 -23.81 -9.20
C VAL A 128 -21.53 -22.98 -10.15
N THR A 129 -21.51 -21.66 -9.91
CA THR A 129 -20.62 -20.73 -10.60
C THR A 129 -19.46 -20.37 -9.68
N THR A 130 -18.24 -20.39 -10.22
CA THR A 130 -17.04 -20.09 -9.47
C THR A 130 -15.93 -19.54 -10.37
N VAL A 131 -14.86 -19.05 -9.75
CA VAL A 131 -13.67 -18.54 -10.42
C VAL A 131 -12.46 -19.34 -9.96
N VAL A 132 -11.65 -19.79 -10.91
CA VAL A 132 -10.30 -20.32 -10.68
C VAL A 132 -9.32 -19.16 -10.80
N TYR A 133 -8.52 -18.97 -9.79
CA TYR A 133 -7.48 -17.93 -9.77
C TYR A 133 -6.13 -18.55 -10.15
N GLY A 134 -5.27 -17.76 -10.80
CA GLY A 134 -3.97 -18.21 -11.26
C GLY A 134 -2.99 -17.09 -11.46
N THR A 135 -2.11 -17.25 -12.43
CA THR A 135 -1.02 -16.33 -12.73
C THR A 135 -1.49 -14.92 -13.11
N LYS A 136 -2.59 -14.78 -13.84
CA LYS A 136 -3.12 -13.46 -14.23
C LYS A 136 -3.61 -12.69 -13.01
N TYR A 137 -4.37 -13.37 -12.14
CA TYR A 137 -4.81 -12.78 -10.88
C TYR A 137 -3.62 -12.37 -10.03
N GLN A 138 -2.63 -13.25 -9.84
CA GLN A 138 -1.44 -12.96 -9.03
C GLN A 138 -0.65 -11.77 -9.57
N ASN A 139 -0.46 -11.69 -10.88
CA ASN A 139 0.28 -10.58 -11.52
C ASN A 139 -0.46 -9.23 -11.49
N ALA A 140 -1.76 -9.24 -11.22
CA ALA A 140 -2.56 -8.03 -11.06
C ALA A 140 -2.55 -7.49 -9.61
N LEU A 141 -2.03 -8.25 -8.65
CA LEU A 141 -1.95 -7.84 -7.26
C LEU A 141 -0.81 -6.84 -7.05
N LEU A 142 -1.05 -5.84 -6.21
CA LEU A 142 -0.07 -4.81 -5.84
C LEU A 142 0.34 -5.03 -4.38
N SER A 143 1.64 -4.95 -4.06
CA SER A 143 2.07 -4.88 -2.67
C SER A 143 1.71 -3.52 -2.06
N ARG A 144 1.56 -3.49 -0.72
CA ARG A 144 1.39 -2.22 -0.01
C ARG A 144 2.60 -1.33 -0.29
N SER A 145 2.36 -0.08 -0.68
CA SER A 145 3.43 0.85 -1.02
C SER A 145 4.04 1.49 0.23
N ILE A 146 5.32 1.82 0.15
CA ILE A 146 5.97 2.76 1.06
C ILE A 146 5.87 4.13 0.39
N SER A 147 5.22 5.09 1.06
CA SER A 147 5.03 6.46 0.55
C SER A 147 6.20 7.37 0.88
N ALA A 148 6.91 7.11 2.00
CA ALA A 148 8.10 7.85 2.38
C ALA A 148 9.04 6.98 3.23
N ILE A 149 10.33 7.26 3.14
CA ILE A 149 11.37 6.68 3.98
C ILE A 149 12.16 7.83 4.59
N LYS A 150 12.09 7.98 5.92
CA LYS A 150 12.96 8.88 6.67
C LYS A 150 14.06 8.06 7.32
N ALA A 151 15.27 8.27 6.87
CA ALA A 151 16.45 7.60 7.39
C ALA A 151 17.13 8.49 8.44
N PHE A 152 17.45 7.94 9.59
CA PHE A 152 18.22 8.55 10.67
C PHE A 152 19.45 7.67 10.97
N GLU A 153 20.41 8.18 11.71
CA GLU A 153 21.64 7.45 12.03
C GLU A 153 21.42 6.02 12.52
N THR A 154 20.48 5.81 13.45
CA THR A 154 20.27 4.53 14.15
C THR A 154 19.02 3.78 13.72
N HIS A 155 18.13 4.42 12.98
CA HIS A 155 16.83 3.84 12.61
C HIS A 155 16.28 4.49 11.34
N ALA A 156 15.33 3.81 10.71
CA ALA A 156 14.55 4.39 9.63
C ALA A 156 13.06 4.32 9.96
N VAL A 157 12.29 5.32 9.53
CA VAL A 157 10.84 5.36 9.64
C VAL A 157 10.24 5.23 8.26
N LEU A 158 9.45 4.19 8.06
CA LEU A 158 8.71 3.95 6.83
C LEU A 158 7.28 4.47 7.02
N THR A 159 6.81 5.32 6.15
CA THR A 159 5.40 5.72 6.06
C THR A 159 4.71 4.89 5.01
N TRP A 160 3.60 4.26 5.36
CA TRP A 160 2.86 3.36 4.48
C TRP A 160 1.81 4.11 3.67
N GLY A 161 1.63 3.67 2.44
CA GLY A 161 0.44 3.98 1.66
C GLY A 161 -0.76 3.14 2.09
N ASP A 162 -1.86 3.32 1.37
CA ASP A 162 -3.10 2.59 1.63
C ASP A 162 -2.90 1.07 1.54
N VAL A 163 -3.67 0.35 2.36
CA VAL A 163 -3.71 -1.11 2.29
C VAL A 163 -4.42 -1.53 1.00
N PRO A 164 -3.78 -2.33 0.13
CA PRO A 164 -4.43 -2.79 -1.08
C PRO A 164 -5.66 -3.64 -0.78
N ASN A 165 -6.73 -3.45 -1.55
CA ASN A 165 -7.98 -4.17 -1.34
C ASN A 165 -7.79 -5.69 -1.42
N GLY A 166 -8.29 -6.41 -0.41
CA GLY A 166 -8.16 -7.86 -0.29
C GLY A 166 -6.82 -8.37 0.25
N SER A 167 -5.88 -7.48 0.60
CA SER A 167 -4.66 -7.87 1.32
C SER A 167 -5.00 -8.30 2.75
N ILE A 168 -4.49 -9.47 3.16
CA ILE A 168 -4.72 -10.05 4.49
C ILE A 168 -3.52 -9.86 5.43
N SER A 169 -2.31 -9.72 4.89
CA SER A 169 -1.11 -9.38 5.65
C SER A 169 -0.06 -8.73 4.76
N THR A 170 0.84 -7.98 5.39
CA THR A 170 2.02 -7.40 4.75
C THR A 170 3.24 -7.72 5.60
N SER A 171 4.34 -8.11 4.99
CA SER A 171 5.64 -8.24 5.63
C SER A 171 6.70 -7.46 4.88
N ILE A 172 7.73 -7.06 5.60
CA ILE A 172 8.90 -6.40 5.02
C ILE A 172 10.17 -7.16 5.38
N SER A 173 11.04 -7.35 4.40
CA SER A 173 12.38 -7.88 4.60
C SER A 173 13.40 -6.84 4.18
N TYR A 174 14.42 -6.62 5.00
CA TYR A 174 15.44 -5.61 4.77
C TYR A 174 16.80 -6.04 5.33
N GLU A 175 17.87 -5.45 4.79
CA GLU A 175 19.23 -5.66 5.27
C GLU A 175 19.53 -4.69 6.42
N ASP A 176 19.92 -5.21 7.59
CA ASP A 176 20.35 -4.38 8.72
C ASP A 176 21.79 -3.87 8.53
N ALA A 177 22.27 -3.00 9.43
CA ALA A 177 23.60 -2.40 9.35
C ALA A 177 24.75 -3.44 9.40
N ASN A 178 24.50 -4.66 9.88
CA ASN A 178 25.46 -5.75 9.93
C ASN A 178 25.42 -6.66 8.69
N GLY A 179 24.53 -6.37 7.74
CA GLY A 179 24.33 -7.18 6.55
C GLY A 179 23.44 -8.40 6.77
N ALA A 180 22.73 -8.49 7.90
CA ALA A 180 21.79 -9.58 8.15
C ALA A 180 20.39 -9.20 7.66
N MET A 181 19.71 -10.17 7.00
CA MET A 181 18.32 -9.98 6.59
C MET A 181 17.37 -10.07 7.78
N GLN A 182 16.62 -9.01 8.00
CA GLN A 182 15.55 -8.93 8.98
C GLN A 182 14.20 -9.06 8.28
N THR A 183 13.21 -9.69 8.93
CA THR A 183 11.83 -9.75 8.42
C THR A 183 10.87 -9.45 9.55
N ILE A 184 9.93 -8.54 9.31
CA ILE A 184 8.88 -8.17 10.25
C ILE A 184 7.51 -8.18 9.58
N GLU A 185 6.48 -8.56 10.33
CA GLU A 185 5.09 -8.42 9.90
C GLU A 185 4.60 -6.99 10.19
N VAL A 186 3.87 -6.45 9.24
CA VAL A 186 3.31 -5.09 9.29
C VAL A 186 1.80 -5.17 9.39
N SER A 187 1.24 -4.66 10.48
CA SER A 187 -0.21 -4.61 10.64
C SER A 187 -0.85 -3.65 9.64
N ASN A 188 -2.07 -3.99 9.17
CA ASN A 188 -2.78 -3.18 8.19
C ASN A 188 -3.33 -1.85 8.77
N ASP A 189 -3.45 -1.74 10.08
CA ASP A 189 -3.97 -0.56 10.79
C ASP A 189 -2.91 0.50 11.13
N ILE A 190 -1.62 0.19 10.92
CA ILE A 190 -0.53 1.14 11.18
C ILE A 190 -0.17 1.93 9.91
N SER A 191 0.11 3.22 10.10
CA SER A 191 0.57 4.12 9.03
C SER A 191 2.09 4.25 8.96
N GLU A 192 2.81 3.89 10.02
CA GLU A 192 4.26 4.00 10.09
C GLU A 192 4.89 2.78 10.75
N THR A 193 6.13 2.47 10.36
CA THR A 193 6.95 1.41 10.95
C THR A 193 8.36 1.92 11.16
N THR A 194 8.85 1.80 12.39
CA THR A 194 10.24 2.11 12.72
C THR A 194 11.11 0.85 12.62
N LEU A 195 12.16 0.91 11.83
CA LEU A 195 13.17 -0.13 11.67
C LEU A 195 14.43 0.28 12.42
N SER A 196 14.76 -0.44 13.48
CA SER A 196 16.01 -0.27 14.20
C SER A 196 17.14 -0.97 13.45
N SER A 197 18.28 -0.26 13.22
CA SER A 197 19.44 -0.84 12.52
C SER A 197 19.13 -1.26 11.08
N TYR A 198 19.36 -0.39 10.15
CA TYR A 198 19.19 -0.62 8.71
C TYR A 198 20.50 -0.28 7.98
N LYS A 199 20.66 -0.72 6.76
CA LYS A 199 21.81 -0.42 5.90
C LYS A 199 21.46 0.70 4.92
N LEU A 200 22.24 1.78 4.92
CA LEU A 200 22.12 2.84 3.91
C LEU A 200 22.26 2.26 2.49
N GLY A 201 21.38 2.65 1.58
CA GLY A 201 21.34 2.11 0.22
C GLY A 201 20.90 0.64 0.14
N GLY A 202 20.62 -0.02 1.27
CA GLY A 202 20.21 -1.42 1.32
C GLY A 202 18.80 -1.64 0.77
N SER A 203 18.53 -2.87 0.34
CA SER A 203 17.23 -3.25 -0.23
C SER A 203 16.14 -3.37 0.83
N ILE A 204 14.92 -3.02 0.43
CA ILE A 204 13.68 -3.27 1.16
C ILE A 204 12.74 -4.05 0.25
N ILE A 205 12.29 -5.21 0.70
CA ILE A 205 11.34 -6.07 0.00
C ILE A 205 10.02 -6.03 0.76
N VAL A 206 8.96 -5.56 0.12
CA VAL A 206 7.60 -5.57 0.67
C VAL A 206 6.82 -6.69 0.03
N LYS A 207 6.25 -7.58 0.86
CA LYS A 207 5.42 -8.69 0.42
C LYS A 207 4.03 -8.56 1.04
N SER A 208 3.00 -8.47 0.20
CA SER A 208 1.60 -8.52 0.62
C SER A 208 0.97 -9.85 0.23
N ILE A 209 0.18 -10.42 1.14
CA ILE A 209 -0.51 -11.70 0.99
C ILE A 209 -2.00 -11.44 0.78
N TYR A 210 -2.62 -12.25 -0.11
CA TYR A 210 -4.00 -12.12 -0.52
C TYR A 210 -4.74 -13.44 -0.43
N ALA A 211 -5.98 -13.38 0.02
CA ALA A 211 -6.93 -14.48 -0.15
C ALA A 211 -8.06 -13.98 -1.06
N PRO A 212 -8.27 -14.59 -2.25
CA PRO A 212 -9.31 -14.13 -3.18
C PRO A 212 -10.72 -14.29 -2.62
N ARG A 213 -10.90 -15.23 -1.69
CA ARG A 213 -12.11 -15.47 -0.90
C ARG A 213 -11.75 -15.98 0.49
N SER A 214 -12.63 -15.80 1.45
CA SER A 214 -12.41 -16.24 2.84
C SER A 214 -12.23 -17.76 3.00
N ASN A 215 -12.76 -18.55 2.06
CA ASN A 215 -12.63 -20.00 2.02
C ASN A 215 -11.58 -20.51 1.02
N ALA A 216 -10.74 -19.64 0.47
CA ALA A 216 -9.68 -20.04 -0.45
C ALA A 216 -8.72 -21.02 0.22
N ILE A 217 -8.28 -22.03 -0.56
CA ILE A 217 -7.33 -23.06 -0.08
C ILE A 217 -5.88 -22.67 -0.31
N ASP A 218 -5.64 -21.66 -1.12
CA ASP A 218 -4.31 -21.08 -1.34
C ASP A 218 -4.36 -19.57 -1.16
N VAL A 219 -3.21 -19.00 -0.81
CA VAL A 219 -2.99 -17.56 -0.77
C VAL A 219 -2.10 -17.15 -1.95
N PHE A 220 -2.23 -15.90 -2.34
CA PHE A 220 -1.46 -15.28 -3.42
C PHE A 220 -0.57 -14.21 -2.80
N SER A 221 0.50 -13.83 -3.47
CA SER A 221 1.39 -12.79 -2.99
C SER A 221 1.81 -11.85 -4.10
N SER A 222 2.01 -10.60 -3.71
CA SER A 222 2.68 -9.58 -4.52
C SER A 222 3.91 -9.08 -3.80
N ILE A 223 4.97 -8.78 -4.54
CA ILE A 223 6.25 -8.32 -4.02
C ILE A 223 6.63 -7.04 -4.74
N SER A 224 7.12 -6.05 -3.98
CA SER A 224 7.82 -4.88 -4.52
C SER A 224 9.14 -4.68 -3.81
N GLU A 225 10.09 -4.06 -4.51
CA GLU A 225 11.39 -3.72 -3.98
C GLU A 225 11.61 -2.21 -4.06
N THR A 226 12.27 -1.67 -3.05
CA THR A 226 12.80 -0.32 -3.00
C THR A 226 14.11 -0.34 -2.21
N VAL A 227 14.75 0.81 -2.05
CA VAL A 227 16.02 0.91 -1.33
C VAL A 227 15.92 1.99 -0.25
N PHE A 228 16.69 1.83 0.82
CA PHE A 228 16.91 2.92 1.75
C PHE A 228 17.67 4.07 1.07
N PRO A 229 17.50 5.32 1.52
CA PRO A 229 18.36 6.43 1.10
C PRO A 229 19.84 6.11 1.33
N GLU A 230 20.71 6.69 0.52
CA GLU A 230 22.16 6.59 0.67
C GLU A 230 22.72 7.52 1.74
N GLN A 231 21.86 8.37 2.30
CA GLN A 231 22.14 9.33 3.37
C GLN A 231 21.02 9.33 4.39
N PHE A 232 21.34 9.74 5.61
CA PHE A 232 20.37 9.90 6.70
C PHE A 232 20.29 11.34 7.17
N GLN A 233 19.16 11.70 7.77
CA GLN A 233 18.97 13.01 8.40
C GLN A 233 19.60 13.04 9.79
N ILE A 234 20.35 14.09 10.09
CA ILE A 234 20.76 14.38 11.47
C ILE A 234 19.48 14.62 12.30
N ASN A 235 19.43 13.98 13.46
CA ASN A 235 18.25 14.09 14.31
C ASN A 235 18.13 15.54 14.81
N HIS A 236 17.01 16.20 14.47
CA HIS A 236 16.73 17.58 14.84
C HIS A 236 16.84 17.80 16.36
N THR A 237 16.49 16.81 17.19
CA THR A 237 16.61 16.93 18.65
C THR A 237 18.05 17.08 19.16
N ASN A 238 19.05 16.76 18.34
CA ASN A 238 20.46 16.93 18.64
C ASN A 238 20.98 18.31 18.23
N ILE A 239 20.22 19.05 17.40
CA ILE A 239 20.67 20.32 16.84
C ILE A 239 20.35 21.46 17.82
N THR A 240 21.32 22.31 18.06
CA THR A 240 21.16 23.50 18.89
C THR A 240 21.73 24.76 18.22
N ALA A 241 21.02 25.86 18.33
CA ALA A 241 21.49 27.16 17.86
C ALA A 241 22.68 27.65 18.70
N LEU A 242 23.75 28.03 18.05
CA LEU A 242 24.97 28.50 18.78
C LEU A 242 24.89 30.01 19.12
N ARG A 243 24.27 30.83 18.31
CA ARG A 243 24.15 32.28 18.46
C ARG A 243 25.53 32.93 18.71
N MET A 244 26.43 32.72 17.75
CA MET A 244 27.76 33.33 17.80
C MET A 244 27.70 34.85 17.63
N PRO A 245 28.72 35.59 18.00
CA PRO A 245 28.81 37.01 17.68
C PRO A 245 28.56 37.25 16.19
N PHE A 246 27.72 38.25 15.87
CA PHE A 246 27.30 38.61 14.52
C PHE A 246 26.44 37.55 13.78
N ASP A 247 26.00 36.50 14.45
CA ASP A 247 24.90 35.68 13.92
C ASP A 247 23.60 36.50 13.95
N ALA A 248 22.67 36.18 13.04
CA ALA A 248 21.35 36.79 12.99
C ALA A 248 20.62 36.69 14.35
N SER A 249 19.70 37.57 14.59
CA SER A 249 18.91 37.58 15.81
C SER A 249 17.94 36.39 15.88
N ASP A 250 17.32 36.14 17.03
CA ASP A 250 16.24 35.15 17.17
C ASP A 250 15.01 35.46 16.29
N GLY A 251 15.03 36.61 15.62
CA GLY A 251 13.97 37.05 14.73
C GLY A 251 12.82 37.76 15.46
N CYS A 252 11.81 38.09 14.67
CA CYS A 252 10.62 38.79 15.12
C CYS A 252 9.35 37.94 14.92
N TYR A 253 8.21 38.51 15.28
CA TYR A 253 6.90 37.90 15.06
C TYR A 253 6.70 36.56 15.78
N GLY A 254 7.40 36.33 16.90
CA GLY A 254 7.34 35.08 17.65
C GLY A 254 8.14 33.93 17.05
N SER A 255 9.02 34.23 16.09
CA SER A 255 9.97 33.26 15.53
C SER A 255 11.14 33.00 16.47
N SER A 256 11.89 31.92 16.23
CA SER A 256 13.18 31.66 16.92
C SER A 256 14.03 30.71 16.05
N TYR A 257 15.33 30.64 16.37
CA TYR A 257 16.25 29.71 15.70
C TYR A 257 15.84 28.27 15.88
N GLU A 258 15.28 27.88 17.02
CA GLU A 258 14.88 26.50 17.31
C GLU A 258 13.82 26.01 16.34
N ARG A 259 13.01 26.90 15.77
CA ARG A 259 12.00 26.58 14.78
C ARG A 259 12.56 26.21 13.41
N LEU A 260 13.83 26.54 13.19
CA LEU A 260 14.52 26.12 11.96
C LEU A 260 15.01 24.68 11.98
N THR A 261 15.04 24.05 13.13
CA THR A 261 15.62 22.71 13.31
C THR A 261 14.80 21.83 14.25
N ASP A 262 13.50 22.07 14.38
CA ASP A 262 12.62 21.31 15.29
C ASP A 262 11.96 20.08 14.60
N GLY A 263 12.14 19.94 13.29
CA GLY A 263 11.58 18.86 12.48
C GLY A 263 10.12 19.07 12.10
N ALA A 264 9.55 20.26 12.38
CA ALA A 264 8.18 20.61 12.06
C ALA A 264 8.13 21.57 10.87
N THR A 265 7.16 21.42 10.00
CA THR A 265 6.85 22.37 8.94
C THR A 265 5.70 23.28 9.37
N GLY A 266 5.76 24.58 9.00
CA GLY A 266 4.77 25.58 9.38
C GLY A 266 5.16 26.42 10.61
N GLU A 267 6.19 26.04 11.32
CA GLU A 267 6.93 26.91 12.23
C GLU A 267 8.04 27.60 11.41
N PHE A 268 8.51 28.76 11.77
CA PHE A 268 9.45 29.47 10.91
C PHE A 268 10.34 30.45 11.72
N TRP A 269 11.47 30.79 11.13
CA TRP A 269 12.25 31.94 11.52
C TRP A 269 11.96 33.12 10.58
N HIS A 270 11.88 34.33 11.11
CA HIS A 270 11.64 35.55 10.35
C HIS A 270 12.51 36.67 10.91
N SER A 271 13.33 37.31 10.06
CA SER A 271 14.10 38.47 10.44
C SER A 271 13.19 39.64 10.88
N CYS A 272 13.72 40.58 11.65
CA CYS A 272 13.02 41.80 11.95
C CYS A 272 13.02 42.75 10.74
N ASP A 273 12.00 43.58 10.61
CA ASP A 273 11.93 44.64 9.57
C ASP A 273 12.76 45.86 9.94
N SER A 274 13.96 45.66 10.49
CA SER A 274 14.89 46.74 10.85
C SER A 274 16.06 46.80 9.87
N VAL A 275 16.72 47.94 9.81
CA VAL A 275 17.88 48.16 8.93
C VAL A 275 19.07 47.27 9.33
N GLU A 276 19.11 46.83 10.60
CA GLU A 276 20.16 45.98 11.15
C GLU A 276 19.89 44.49 10.96
N ASP A 277 18.75 44.12 10.40
CA ASP A 277 18.29 42.73 10.32
C ASP A 277 17.92 42.38 8.84
N GLN A 278 18.88 42.52 7.96
CA GLN A 278 18.75 42.38 6.51
C GLN A 278 19.71 41.31 5.96
N TYR A 279 19.45 40.84 4.75
CA TYR A 279 20.45 40.02 4.04
C TYR A 279 21.76 40.81 3.88
N PRO A 280 22.92 40.13 4.07
CA PRO A 280 23.15 38.72 4.31
C PRO A 280 23.00 38.33 5.80
N PHE A 281 22.56 37.09 6.07
CA PHE A 281 22.46 36.53 7.41
C PHE A 281 23.44 35.40 7.65
N VAL A 282 24.01 35.34 8.84
CA VAL A 282 24.84 34.20 9.31
C VAL A 282 24.13 33.50 10.45
N MET A 283 24.00 32.20 10.39
CA MET A 283 23.35 31.38 11.40
C MET A 283 24.19 30.13 11.70
N SER A 284 24.52 29.91 12.96
CA SER A 284 25.41 28.85 13.40
C SER A 284 24.68 27.81 14.25
N PHE A 285 24.99 26.53 14.03
CA PHE A 285 24.37 25.38 14.69
C PHE A 285 25.42 24.39 15.15
N ASP A 286 25.19 23.76 16.32
CA ASP A 286 25.84 22.54 16.75
C ASP A 286 24.87 21.38 16.38
N ILE A 287 25.27 20.49 15.49
CA ILE A 287 24.47 19.35 15.08
C ILE A 287 24.56 18.16 16.04
N GLY A 288 25.26 18.34 17.17
CA GLY A 288 25.35 17.40 18.29
C GLY A 288 26.33 16.24 18.10
N VAL A 289 26.69 15.91 16.87
CA VAL A 289 27.64 14.85 16.50
C VAL A 289 28.59 15.35 15.43
N ALA A 290 29.77 14.75 15.32
CA ALA A 290 30.64 14.98 14.17
C ALA A 290 30.20 14.05 13.03
N ALA A 291 29.74 14.61 11.92
CA ALA A 291 29.13 13.89 10.82
C ALA A 291 29.80 14.17 9.46
N ASN A 292 29.88 13.17 8.60
CA ASN A 292 30.22 13.34 7.21
C ASN A 292 28.99 13.88 6.46
N LEU A 293 28.93 15.21 6.35
CA LEU A 293 27.79 15.89 5.74
C LEU A 293 27.75 15.65 4.24
N SER A 294 26.60 15.19 3.76
CA SER A 294 26.36 14.84 2.36
C SER A 294 25.27 15.66 1.68
N GLY A 295 24.46 16.35 2.47
CA GLY A 295 23.35 17.15 1.93
C GLY A 295 22.83 18.17 2.92
N PHE A 296 22.07 19.10 2.37
CA PHE A 296 21.37 20.14 3.09
C PHE A 296 20.04 20.44 2.43
N ARG A 297 18.98 20.56 3.19
CA ARG A 297 17.68 20.99 2.72
C ARG A 297 17.21 22.21 3.50
N LEU A 298 16.69 23.18 2.76
CA LEU A 298 16.07 24.37 3.31
C LEU A 298 14.62 24.41 2.82
N ASP A 299 13.67 24.32 3.74
CA ASP A 299 12.25 24.42 3.44
C ASP A 299 11.79 25.87 3.51
N LYS A 300 11.10 26.32 2.46
CA LYS A 300 10.51 27.65 2.39
C LYS A 300 9.27 27.71 3.26
N ARG A 301 8.96 28.89 3.74
CA ARG A 301 7.66 29.14 4.36
C ARG A 301 6.53 28.94 3.35
N SER A 302 5.59 28.06 3.65
CA SER A 302 4.54 27.62 2.72
C SER A 302 3.33 28.56 2.66
N GLU A 303 2.97 29.19 3.79
CA GLU A 303 1.72 29.96 3.91
C GLU A 303 1.78 31.33 3.22
N CYS A 304 2.86 32.05 3.41
CA CYS A 304 3.11 33.34 2.76
C CYS A 304 4.62 33.58 2.65
N CYS A 305 4.96 34.57 1.86
CA CYS A 305 6.28 35.20 1.92
C CYS A 305 7.47 34.27 1.61
N GLY A 306 7.25 33.10 0.99
CA GLY A 306 8.30 32.16 0.60
C GLY A 306 9.35 32.76 -0.37
N GLY A 307 9.01 33.86 -1.04
CA GLY A 307 9.97 34.64 -1.82
C GLY A 307 11.06 35.33 -1.01
N ARG A 308 10.90 35.44 0.30
CA ARG A 308 11.93 35.95 1.22
C ARG A 308 12.93 34.88 1.65
N SER A 309 12.73 33.63 1.26
CA SER A 309 13.70 32.57 1.50
C SER A 309 14.96 32.79 0.68
N PRO A 310 16.13 32.25 1.12
CA PRO A 310 17.40 32.47 0.45
C PRO A 310 17.41 32.00 -1.00
N ALA A 311 17.75 32.87 -1.95
CA ALA A 311 18.04 32.53 -3.34
C ALA A 311 19.49 32.09 -3.52
N SER A 312 20.39 32.77 -2.80
CA SER A 312 21.80 32.39 -2.76
C SER A 312 22.25 32.25 -1.31
N TYR A 313 23.02 31.18 -1.05
CA TYR A 313 23.55 30.88 0.28
C TYR A 313 24.75 29.97 0.22
N GLN A 314 25.47 29.90 1.34
CA GLN A 314 26.60 29.01 1.52
C GLN A 314 26.42 28.18 2.80
N ILE A 315 26.94 26.93 2.78
CA ILE A 315 27.07 26.08 3.97
C ILE A 315 28.54 25.96 4.31
N TRP A 316 28.86 26.28 5.54
CA TRP A 316 30.19 26.20 6.11
C TRP A 316 30.22 25.26 7.30
N ALA A 317 31.37 24.65 7.58
CA ALA A 317 31.49 23.74 8.72
C ALA A 317 32.87 23.85 9.39
N THR A 318 32.92 23.52 10.69
CA THR A 318 34.15 23.43 11.47
C THR A 318 34.01 22.41 12.59
N ASN A 319 35.13 21.96 13.17
CA ASN A 319 35.17 21.14 14.38
C ASN A 319 35.67 21.92 15.62
N GLU A 320 36.17 23.13 15.43
CA GLU A 320 36.66 23.97 16.53
C GLU A 320 35.81 25.27 16.58
N ILE A 321 35.09 25.46 17.69
CA ILE A 321 34.22 26.60 17.85
C ILE A 321 34.88 27.73 18.66
N VAL A 322 35.89 27.39 19.47
CA VAL A 322 36.59 28.39 20.30
C VAL A 322 37.52 29.22 19.42
N GLY A 323 37.26 30.52 19.36
CA GLY A 323 38.01 31.42 18.48
C GLY A 323 37.58 31.37 17.01
N ALA A 324 36.43 30.74 16.73
CA ALA A 324 35.87 30.67 15.39
C ALA A 324 34.88 31.79 15.06
N GLU A 325 34.79 32.79 15.92
CA GLU A 325 33.97 33.99 15.69
C GLU A 325 34.50 34.75 14.46
N THR A 326 33.62 35.01 13.51
CA THR A 326 33.93 35.77 12.28
C THR A 326 33.62 37.26 12.51
N MET A 327 34.14 38.11 11.62
CA MET A 327 33.71 39.50 11.52
C MET A 327 32.22 39.59 11.15
N ASP A 328 31.65 40.78 11.38
CA ASP A 328 30.31 41.11 10.92
C ASP A 328 30.26 41.03 9.39
N ILE A 329 29.24 40.31 8.86
CA ILE A 329 29.02 40.18 7.41
C ILE A 329 28.30 41.40 6.85
N ASP A 330 27.51 42.08 7.68
CA ASP A 330 26.74 43.27 7.36
C ASP A 330 27.26 44.45 8.18
N ALA A 331 28.42 44.92 7.84
CA ALA A 331 28.94 46.16 8.41
C ALA A 331 28.16 47.34 7.81
N ASP A 332 26.96 47.54 8.34
CA ASP A 332 25.95 48.45 7.82
C ASP A 332 26.44 49.91 7.73
N GLY A 333 26.41 50.40 6.51
CA GLY A 333 26.42 51.86 6.22
C GLY A 333 27.71 52.59 6.52
N ASP A 334 28.77 51.95 6.92
CA ASP A 334 30.09 52.56 7.14
C ASP A 334 30.99 52.38 5.90
N GLU A 335 31.99 53.25 5.76
CA GLU A 335 33.02 53.24 4.70
C GLU A 335 33.79 51.91 4.62
N ASN A 336 33.50 50.97 5.53
CA ASN A 336 34.08 49.62 5.63
C ASN A 336 33.13 48.48 5.27
N ASN A 337 32.13 48.70 4.42
CA ASN A 337 31.23 47.65 3.95
C ASN A 337 31.99 46.36 3.63
N VAL A 338 31.83 45.32 4.48
CA VAL A 338 32.55 44.05 4.37
C VAL A 338 31.90 43.26 3.24
N SER A 339 32.63 43.09 2.15
CA SER A 339 32.16 42.25 1.09
C SER A 339 32.13 40.78 1.53
N ILE A 340 31.23 39.99 0.98
CA ILE A 340 31.17 38.51 1.21
C ILE A 340 32.57 37.88 1.11
N ALA A 341 33.38 38.31 0.14
CA ALA A 341 34.76 37.80 -0.03
C ALA A 341 35.69 38.10 1.15
N HIS A 342 35.55 39.23 1.83
CA HIS A 342 36.32 39.54 3.04
C HIS A 342 35.86 38.68 4.22
N TRP A 343 34.55 38.51 4.38
CA TRP A 343 33.98 37.64 5.38
C TRP A 343 34.44 36.18 5.17
N GLU A 344 34.42 35.69 3.93
CA GLU A 344 34.91 34.32 3.57
C GLU A 344 36.39 34.17 3.97
N ALA A 345 37.21 35.13 3.66
CA ALA A 345 38.63 35.10 4.02
C ALA A 345 38.84 35.04 5.54
N ASP A 346 38.04 35.79 6.29
CA ASP A 346 38.06 35.76 7.76
C ASP A 346 37.58 34.40 8.28
N ALA A 347 36.45 33.88 7.77
CA ALA A 347 35.91 32.56 8.13
C ALA A 347 36.96 31.45 7.91
N ILE A 348 37.63 31.45 6.77
CA ILE A 348 38.71 30.47 6.47
C ILE A 348 39.84 30.62 7.48
N SER A 349 40.25 31.86 7.83
CA SER A 349 41.30 32.11 8.80
C SER A 349 40.94 31.61 10.20
N LYS A 350 39.68 31.51 10.54
CA LYS A 350 39.07 31.01 11.79
C LYS A 350 38.81 29.50 11.79
N GLY A 351 39.16 28.79 10.72
CA GLY A 351 39.01 27.33 10.62
C GLY A 351 37.67 26.84 10.05
N TRP A 352 36.86 27.74 9.52
CA TRP A 352 35.67 27.36 8.78
C TRP A 352 36.04 26.87 7.36
N VAL A 353 35.35 25.85 6.91
CA VAL A 353 35.48 25.28 5.56
C VAL A 353 34.15 25.44 4.82
N LYS A 354 34.18 26.08 3.65
CA LYS A 354 32.98 26.16 2.78
C LYS A 354 32.72 24.80 2.14
N LEU A 355 31.58 24.20 2.46
CA LEU A 355 31.18 22.88 1.92
C LEU A 355 30.46 23.02 0.60
N VAL A 356 29.55 23.99 0.47
CA VAL A 356 28.77 24.22 -0.74
C VAL A 356 28.37 25.67 -0.85
N GLU A 357 28.19 26.15 -2.08
CA GLU A 357 27.65 27.43 -2.43
C GLU A 357 26.53 27.27 -3.45
N VAL A 358 25.37 27.86 -3.17
CA VAL A 358 24.20 27.89 -4.04
C VAL A 358 23.98 29.32 -4.50
N THR A 359 23.96 29.53 -5.79
CA THR A 359 23.84 30.88 -6.39
C THR A 359 22.45 31.19 -6.95
N ASP A 360 21.62 30.18 -7.17
CA ASP A 360 20.24 30.32 -7.66
C ASP A 360 19.36 29.20 -7.12
N ASN A 361 18.58 29.52 -6.10
CA ASN A 361 17.68 28.60 -5.42
C ASN A 361 16.22 29.03 -5.60
N THR A 362 15.76 29.07 -6.84
CA THR A 362 14.40 29.49 -7.20
C THR A 362 13.37 28.35 -7.16
N GLN A 363 13.79 27.09 -6.98
CA GLN A 363 12.93 25.91 -6.96
C GLN A 363 12.18 25.73 -5.64
N GLU A 364 11.09 24.95 -5.64
CA GLU A 364 10.26 24.74 -4.44
C GLU A 364 10.91 23.86 -3.39
N THR A 365 11.73 22.89 -3.77
CA THR A 365 12.50 22.02 -2.87
C THR A 365 13.98 22.29 -3.05
N PHE A 366 14.65 22.64 -1.95
CA PHE A 366 16.03 23.05 -1.92
C PHE A 366 16.92 22.01 -1.27
N GLU A 367 16.91 20.80 -1.81
CA GLU A 367 17.88 19.79 -1.41
C GLU A 367 19.15 19.99 -2.25
N VAL A 368 20.25 20.19 -1.57
CA VAL A 368 21.57 20.42 -2.16
C VAL A 368 22.50 19.33 -1.70
N LEU A 369 23.16 18.66 -2.64
CA LEU A 369 24.22 17.72 -2.33
C LEU A 369 25.49 18.47 -1.96
N ILE A 370 26.08 18.10 -0.85
CA ILE A 370 27.42 18.54 -0.43
C ILE A 370 28.41 17.60 -1.11
N PRO A 371 29.42 18.11 -1.82
CA PRO A 371 30.45 17.28 -2.43
C PRO A 371 31.10 16.33 -1.42
N GLU A 372 31.39 15.10 -1.87
CA GLU A 372 32.05 14.11 -1.03
C GLU A 372 33.30 14.70 -0.36
N ASN A 373 33.38 14.56 0.95
CA ASN A 373 34.52 14.99 1.76
C ASN A 373 34.87 13.87 2.75
N SER A 374 36.09 13.88 3.24
CA SER A 374 36.61 12.87 4.17
C SER A 374 36.58 13.31 5.63
N THR A 375 36.02 14.48 5.91
CA THR A 375 36.07 15.07 7.25
C THR A 375 34.69 15.09 7.85
N ASN A 376 34.56 14.59 9.07
CA ASN A 376 33.34 14.74 9.85
C ASN A 376 33.34 16.10 10.54
N TYR A 377 32.25 16.83 10.44
CA TYR A 377 32.06 18.16 11.03
C TYR A 377 30.91 18.17 12.03
N ARG A 378 31.11 18.91 13.13
CA ARG A 378 30.08 19.05 14.17
C ARG A 378 29.35 20.39 14.12
N TYR A 379 30.07 21.48 13.81
CA TYR A 379 29.48 22.81 13.80
C TYR A 379 29.25 23.23 12.35
N VAL A 380 28.03 23.69 12.08
CA VAL A 380 27.59 24.08 10.75
C VAL A 380 27.08 25.50 10.75
N ARG A 381 27.31 26.21 9.66
CA ARG A 381 26.88 27.61 9.50
C ARG A 381 26.18 27.76 8.15
N LEU A 382 24.97 28.33 8.17
CA LEU A 382 24.28 28.85 7.00
C LEU A 382 24.65 30.31 6.84
N VAL A 383 25.10 30.70 5.66
CA VAL A 383 25.27 32.09 5.24
C VAL A 383 24.26 32.35 4.13
N ALA A 384 23.16 33.02 4.46
CA ALA A 384 22.12 33.40 3.52
C ALA A 384 22.46 34.77 2.92
N ILE A 385 22.58 34.84 1.58
CA ILE A 385 23.17 36.01 0.92
C ILE A 385 22.13 36.92 0.28
N SER A 386 21.10 36.35 -0.36
CA SER A 386 20.03 37.12 -1.01
C SER A 386 18.71 36.36 -1.00
N SER A 387 17.59 37.07 -1.07
CA SER A 387 16.27 36.49 -1.15
C SER A 387 15.84 36.19 -2.61
N ILE A 388 14.87 35.28 -2.78
CA ILE A 388 14.32 34.89 -4.08
C ILE A 388 13.64 36.07 -4.80
N ASN A 389 12.92 36.90 -4.06
CA ASN A 389 12.17 38.03 -4.61
C ASN A 389 12.91 39.38 -4.51
N GLY A 390 14.17 39.40 -4.01
CA GLY A 390 14.99 40.59 -3.86
C GLY A 390 14.61 41.45 -2.65
N GLU A 391 13.76 40.95 -1.72
CA GLU A 391 13.50 41.63 -0.45
C GLU A 391 14.70 41.47 0.49
N ILE A 392 14.85 42.46 1.37
CA ILE A 392 15.97 42.51 2.31
C ILE A 392 15.74 41.68 3.56
N THR A 393 14.48 41.37 3.91
CA THR A 393 14.11 40.54 5.05
C THR A 393 14.06 39.07 4.64
N ALA A 394 14.31 38.17 5.59
CA ALA A 394 14.30 36.73 5.36
C ALA A 394 13.19 36.02 6.14
N ASN A 395 12.67 34.98 5.59
CA ASN A 395 11.95 33.93 6.32
C ASN A 395 12.13 32.56 5.64
N PHE A 396 12.22 31.53 6.45
CA PHE A 396 12.25 30.15 6.03
C PHE A 396 11.83 29.23 7.17
N ASP A 397 11.46 28.00 6.81
CA ASP A 397 10.72 27.10 7.69
C ASP A 397 11.68 26.14 8.42
N GLU A 398 12.36 25.26 7.70
CA GLU A 398 13.13 24.18 8.29
C GLU A 398 14.47 23.97 7.58
N LEU A 399 15.49 23.66 8.36
CA LEU A 399 16.82 23.27 7.91
C LEU A 399 17.07 21.80 8.25
N THR A 400 17.31 20.99 7.26
CA THR A 400 17.66 19.58 7.45
C THR A 400 19.09 19.34 6.99
N PHE A 401 19.92 18.80 7.88
CA PHE A 401 21.27 18.35 7.54
C PHE A 401 21.29 16.85 7.30
N MET A 402 21.97 16.41 6.24
CA MET A 402 22.09 15.01 5.86
C MET A 402 23.54 14.57 5.91
N ALA A 403 23.75 13.31 6.28
CA ALA A 403 25.07 12.71 6.44
C ALA A 403 25.08 11.25 5.95
N THR A 404 26.29 10.76 5.68
CA THR A 404 26.55 9.36 5.34
C THR A 404 27.19 8.58 6.47
N ALA A 405 27.81 9.26 7.43
CA ALA A 405 28.46 8.65 8.60
C ALA A 405 28.53 9.66 9.75
N VAL A 406 28.68 9.17 10.96
CA VAL A 406 29.02 9.91 12.18
C VAL A 406 30.19 9.24 12.90
N ASP A 407 30.91 10.02 13.76
CA ASP A 407 31.97 9.50 14.64
C ASP A 407 31.39 8.92 15.93
#